data_355f023dc1e6cd695029cf70012e585a
#
_entry.id   355f023dc1e6cd695029cf70012e585a
#
_cell.length_a   1.000
_cell.length_b   1.000
_cell.length_c   1.000
_cell.angle_alpha   90.00
_cell.angle_beta   90.00
_cell.angle_gamma   90.00
#
_symmetry.space_group_name_H-M   'P 1'
#
loop_
_entity.id
_entity.type
_entity.pdbx_description
1 polymer ?
#
loop_
_entity_poly.entity_id
_entity_poly.type
_entity_poly.pdbx_seq_one_letter_code
_entity_poly.pdbx_strand_id
1 'polypeptide(L)'
;GGSKTLRSGWAALFVIGLPMALTQYLVVTNGLWSIGAMAAGLVGLVLGVVWARVSPRRATTEHQDRSDRPGSGVPLPWALAPYALLIAIVLVAQFVPPVRDALDQVVLRVRFPEVSTGRGWTIPAGEGRTIRVFGHPGALLLYASLGTYVLYRLRGYYAPGSASRIGGGVVRRAAGSSLGTAAMVGMAVTMEHAGMTHRL
;
A
#
# COMPACT_ATOMS: atom_id res chain seq x y z
N GLY A 1 -12.39 31.88 -12.73
CA GLY A 1 -13.26 30.71 -12.46
C GLY A 1 -12.77 29.82 -11.34
N GLY A 2 -11.66 30.12 -10.62
CA GLY A 2 -11.03 29.23 -9.64
C GLY A 2 -11.86 28.93 -8.38
N SER A 3 -12.71 29.84 -7.91
CA SER A 3 -13.45 29.66 -6.66
C SER A 3 -14.55 28.60 -6.71
N LYS A 4 -15.19 28.38 -7.86
CA LYS A 4 -16.23 27.36 -8.02
C LYS A 4 -15.66 25.94 -8.08
N THR A 5 -14.45 25.78 -8.64
CA THR A 5 -13.74 24.50 -8.71
C THR A 5 -13.22 24.08 -7.34
N LEU A 6 -12.71 25.04 -6.55
CA LEU A 6 -12.33 24.80 -5.17
C LEU A 6 -13.50 24.34 -4.29
N ARG A 7 -14.65 25.03 -4.35
CA ARG A 7 -15.84 24.67 -3.55
C ARG A 7 -16.37 23.27 -3.90
N SER A 8 -16.35 22.87 -5.18
CA SER A 8 -16.74 21.52 -5.59
C SER A 8 -15.76 20.44 -5.09
N GLY A 9 -14.47 20.73 -5.07
CA GLY A 9 -13.44 19.82 -4.54
C GLY A 9 -13.58 19.61 -3.03
N TRP A 10 -13.86 20.66 -2.26
CA TRP A 10 -14.11 20.57 -0.82
C TRP A 10 -15.33 19.73 -0.49
N ALA A 11 -16.43 19.88 -1.24
CA ALA A 11 -17.62 19.07 -1.04
C ALA A 11 -17.34 17.58 -1.26
N ALA A 12 -16.61 17.21 -2.32
CA ALA A 12 -16.21 15.84 -2.57
C ALA A 12 -15.30 15.27 -1.45
N LEU A 13 -14.34 16.08 -0.96
CA LEU A 13 -13.49 15.71 0.16
C LEU A 13 -14.29 15.40 1.43
N PHE A 14 -15.27 16.22 1.78
CA PHE A 14 -16.11 16.00 2.95
C PHE A 14 -17.04 14.80 2.78
N VAL A 15 -17.70 14.68 1.62
CA VAL A 15 -18.69 13.60 1.36
C VAL A 15 -18.02 12.24 1.29
N ILE A 16 -16.78 12.15 0.80
CA ILE A 16 -16.04 10.89 0.71
C ILE A 16 -15.16 10.70 1.95
N GLY A 17 -14.43 11.72 2.36
CA GLY A 17 -13.43 11.62 3.43
C GLY A 17 -14.02 11.40 4.82
N LEU A 18 -15.13 12.06 5.15
CA LEU A 18 -15.76 11.91 6.47
C LEU A 18 -16.29 10.48 6.73
N PRO A 19 -17.03 9.85 5.81
CA PRO A 19 -17.46 8.46 5.97
C PRO A 19 -16.28 7.49 6.00
N MET A 20 -15.22 7.73 5.22
CA MET A 20 -14.00 6.91 5.28
C MET A 20 -13.36 6.98 6.68
N ALA A 21 -13.18 8.19 7.22
CA ALA A 21 -12.62 8.39 8.55
C ALA A 21 -13.49 7.76 9.65
N LEU A 22 -14.81 7.91 9.55
CA LEU A 22 -15.74 7.31 10.50
C LEU A 22 -15.71 5.78 10.44
N THR A 23 -15.71 5.21 9.24
CA THR A 23 -15.61 3.75 9.06
C THR A 23 -14.30 3.23 9.62
N GLN A 24 -13.17 3.88 9.35
CA GLN A 24 -11.89 3.49 9.89
C GLN A 24 -11.89 3.55 11.42
N TYR A 25 -12.40 4.62 11.99
CA TYR A 25 -12.52 4.78 13.45
C TYR A 25 -13.36 3.67 14.07
N LEU A 26 -14.55 3.40 13.53
CA LEU A 26 -15.45 2.35 14.04
C LEU A 26 -14.83 0.96 13.94
N VAL A 27 -14.19 0.63 12.83
CA VAL A 27 -13.58 -0.69 12.63
C VAL A 27 -12.39 -0.89 13.57
N VAL A 28 -11.54 0.13 13.73
CA VAL A 28 -10.36 0.07 14.61
C VAL A 28 -10.78 -0.01 16.09
N THR A 29 -11.77 0.76 16.52
CA THR A 29 -12.26 0.73 17.93
C THR A 29 -12.94 -0.59 18.30
N ASN A 30 -13.47 -1.33 17.31
CA ASN A 30 -13.98 -2.70 17.51
C ASN A 30 -12.90 -3.78 17.43
N GLY A 31 -11.62 -3.43 17.48
CA GLY A 31 -10.50 -4.38 17.53
C GLY A 31 -10.04 -4.93 16.18
N LEU A 32 -10.63 -4.49 15.07
CA LEU A 32 -10.33 -4.97 13.71
C LEU A 32 -9.27 -4.09 13.03
N TRP A 33 -8.14 -3.90 13.67
CA TRP A 33 -7.08 -2.97 13.25
C TRP A 33 -6.53 -3.27 11.84
N SER A 34 -6.39 -4.58 11.51
CA SER A 34 -5.80 -5.01 10.25
C SER A 34 -6.65 -4.68 9.02
N ILE A 35 -7.96 -4.57 9.19
CA ILE A 35 -8.91 -4.35 8.08
C ILE A 35 -9.52 -2.94 8.07
N GLY A 36 -9.21 -2.12 9.08
CA GLY A 36 -9.78 -0.78 9.21
C GLY A 36 -9.54 0.10 7.97
N ALA A 37 -8.30 0.15 7.50
CA ALA A 37 -7.96 0.93 6.31
C ALA A 37 -8.61 0.36 5.02
N MET A 38 -8.72 -0.96 4.90
CA MET A 38 -9.35 -1.62 3.76
C MET A 38 -10.86 -1.34 3.72
N ALA A 39 -11.53 -1.46 4.86
CA ALA A 39 -12.96 -1.15 4.99
C ALA A 39 -13.24 0.33 4.64
N ALA A 40 -12.45 1.26 5.17
CA ALA A 40 -12.55 2.67 4.84
C ALA A 40 -12.32 2.94 3.35
N GLY A 41 -11.32 2.27 2.75
CA GLY A 41 -11.04 2.38 1.31
C GLY A 41 -12.18 1.88 0.43
N LEU A 42 -12.83 0.77 0.79
CA LEU A 42 -14.00 0.25 0.09
C LEU A 42 -15.19 1.22 0.17
N VAL A 43 -15.46 1.79 1.34
CA VAL A 43 -16.51 2.82 1.50
C VAL A 43 -16.19 4.04 0.65
N GLY A 44 -14.93 4.51 0.65
CA GLY A 44 -14.49 5.62 -0.19
C GLY A 44 -14.65 5.34 -1.68
N LEU A 45 -14.36 4.12 -2.13
CA LEU A 45 -14.53 3.72 -3.53
C LEU A 45 -15.99 3.71 -3.94
N VAL A 46 -16.88 3.12 -3.12
CA VAL A 46 -18.32 3.11 -3.37
C VAL A 46 -18.86 4.53 -3.45
N LEU A 47 -18.54 5.37 -2.45
CA LEU A 47 -18.98 6.76 -2.43
C LEU A 47 -18.39 7.56 -3.60
N GLY A 48 -17.15 7.32 -3.99
CA GLY A 48 -16.53 7.94 -5.16
C GLY A 48 -17.23 7.59 -6.45
N VAL A 49 -17.61 6.32 -6.65
CA VAL A 49 -18.38 5.88 -7.81
C VAL A 49 -19.76 6.48 -7.82
N VAL A 50 -20.46 6.50 -6.68
CA VAL A 50 -21.78 7.13 -6.54
C VAL A 50 -21.69 8.63 -6.84
N TRP A 51 -20.71 9.31 -6.25
CA TRP A 51 -20.44 10.73 -6.49
C TRP A 51 -20.18 11.03 -7.97
N ALA A 52 -19.37 10.21 -8.62
CA ALA A 52 -19.05 10.37 -10.04
C ALA A 52 -20.29 10.17 -10.94
N ARG A 53 -21.27 9.36 -10.52
CA ARG A 53 -22.52 9.17 -11.24
C ARG A 53 -23.55 10.28 -11.00
N VAL A 54 -23.56 10.84 -9.78
CA VAL A 54 -24.53 11.88 -9.39
C VAL A 54 -24.05 13.29 -9.75
N SER A 55 -22.73 13.53 -9.70
CA SER A 55 -22.17 14.81 -10.11
C SER A 55 -22.22 14.96 -11.62
N PRO A 56 -22.98 15.94 -12.17
CA PRO A 56 -23.03 16.16 -13.60
C PRO A 56 -21.64 16.48 -14.13
N ARG A 57 -21.22 15.70 -15.10
CA ARG A 57 -19.96 15.70 -15.84
C ARG A 57 -19.32 17.09 -16.01
N ARG A 58 -18.36 17.41 -15.14
CA ARG A 58 -17.34 18.43 -15.37
C ARG A 58 -15.93 17.83 -15.57
N ALA A 59 -15.86 16.53 -15.74
CA ALA A 59 -14.58 15.79 -15.90
C ALA A 59 -14.21 15.59 -17.37
N THR A 60 -14.50 16.54 -18.26
CA THR A 60 -14.35 16.30 -19.71
C THR A 60 -13.13 16.98 -20.35
N THR A 61 -12.24 17.60 -19.60
CA THR A 61 -11.13 18.29 -20.28
C THR A 61 -9.75 17.67 -20.03
N GLU A 62 -9.58 16.88 -18.98
CA GLU A 62 -8.25 16.33 -18.66
C GLU A 62 -8.13 14.82 -18.97
N HIS A 63 -9.26 14.14 -19.21
CA HIS A 63 -9.26 12.73 -19.62
C HIS A 63 -9.31 12.53 -21.14
N GLN A 64 -9.67 13.56 -21.91
CA GLN A 64 -9.77 13.48 -23.36
C GLN A 64 -8.39 13.40 -24.04
N ASP A 65 -7.36 13.98 -23.42
CA ASP A 65 -5.98 13.92 -23.92
C ASP A 65 -5.30 12.54 -23.71
N ARG A 66 -5.95 11.64 -22.94
CA ARG A 66 -5.51 10.24 -22.78
C ARG A 66 -6.27 9.24 -23.66
N SER A 67 -7.43 9.60 -24.16
CA SER A 67 -8.25 8.74 -25.04
C SER A 67 -7.74 8.72 -26.48
N ASP A 68 -6.98 9.72 -26.90
CA ASP A 68 -6.43 9.81 -28.27
C ASP A 68 -5.10 9.07 -28.46
N ARG A 69 -4.64 8.30 -27.46
CA ARG A 69 -3.54 7.35 -27.70
C ARG A 69 -4.12 6.07 -28.28
N PRO A 70 -3.91 5.80 -29.58
CA PRO A 70 -4.33 4.54 -30.18
C PRO A 70 -3.51 3.42 -29.53
N GLY A 71 -4.13 2.63 -28.65
CA GLY A 71 -3.44 1.48 -28.07
C GLY A 71 -3.92 0.96 -26.73
N SER A 72 -4.82 1.62 -26.01
CA SER A 72 -5.29 1.08 -24.74
C SER A 72 -6.74 0.59 -24.79
N GLY A 73 -7.01 -0.35 -25.69
CA GLY A 73 -8.29 -1.07 -25.76
C GLY A 73 -8.48 -2.09 -24.63
N VAL A 74 -7.98 -1.80 -23.42
CA VAL A 74 -8.24 -2.65 -22.26
C VAL A 74 -9.61 -2.27 -21.69
N PRO A 75 -10.61 -3.15 -21.75
CA PRO A 75 -11.93 -2.84 -21.19
C PRO A 75 -11.84 -2.62 -19.68
N LEU A 76 -12.70 -1.74 -19.16
CA LEU A 76 -12.70 -1.32 -17.76
C LEU A 76 -12.60 -2.48 -16.74
N PRO A 77 -13.29 -3.63 -16.89
CA PRO A 77 -13.14 -4.74 -15.96
C PRO A 77 -11.71 -5.30 -15.92
N TRP A 78 -11.00 -5.30 -17.05
CA TRP A 78 -9.60 -5.72 -17.09
C TRP A 78 -8.65 -4.66 -16.49
N ALA A 79 -8.97 -3.39 -16.61
CA ALA A 79 -8.21 -2.34 -15.94
C ALA A 79 -8.34 -2.43 -14.42
N LEU A 80 -9.45 -2.96 -13.90
CA LEU A 80 -9.68 -3.18 -12.46
C LEU A 80 -9.16 -4.55 -11.96
N ALA A 81 -8.81 -5.47 -12.85
CA ALA A 81 -8.33 -6.81 -12.49
C ALA A 81 -7.14 -6.83 -11.52
N PRO A 82 -6.13 -5.93 -11.61
CA PRO A 82 -5.03 -5.87 -10.65
C PRO A 82 -5.50 -5.60 -9.22
N TYR A 83 -6.48 -4.70 -9.07
CA TYR A 83 -7.02 -4.36 -7.76
C TYR A 83 -7.87 -5.49 -7.18
N ALA A 84 -8.68 -6.13 -8.00
CA ALA A 84 -9.46 -7.30 -7.60
C ALA A 84 -8.53 -8.45 -7.17
N LEU A 85 -7.46 -8.69 -7.92
CA LEU A 85 -6.46 -9.71 -7.59
C LEU A 85 -5.74 -9.38 -6.27
N LEU A 86 -5.37 -8.12 -6.06
CA LEU A 86 -4.75 -7.67 -4.82
C LEU A 86 -5.68 -7.92 -3.63
N ILE A 87 -6.93 -7.52 -3.74
CA ILE A 87 -7.95 -7.72 -2.69
C ILE A 87 -8.11 -9.22 -2.41
N ALA A 88 -8.22 -10.05 -3.45
CA ALA A 88 -8.37 -11.49 -3.31
C ALA A 88 -7.16 -12.11 -2.58
N ILE A 89 -5.92 -11.74 -2.95
CA ILE A 89 -4.70 -12.23 -2.30
C ILE A 89 -4.66 -11.81 -0.82
N VAL A 90 -4.99 -10.56 -0.51
CA VAL A 90 -5.02 -10.07 0.87
C VAL A 90 -6.08 -10.81 1.69
N LEU A 91 -7.28 -11.01 1.14
CA LEU A 91 -8.34 -11.76 1.81
C LEU A 91 -7.93 -13.21 2.07
N VAL A 92 -7.37 -13.89 1.07
CA VAL A 92 -6.88 -15.27 1.22
C VAL A 92 -5.78 -15.33 2.28
N ALA A 93 -4.81 -14.42 2.26
CA ALA A 93 -3.72 -14.38 3.23
C ALA A 93 -4.19 -14.10 4.66
N GLN A 94 -5.31 -13.38 4.84
CA GLN A 94 -5.84 -13.01 6.16
C GLN A 94 -6.84 -14.03 6.70
N PHE A 95 -7.71 -14.58 5.85
CA PHE A 95 -8.85 -15.39 6.28
C PHE A 95 -8.65 -16.90 6.10
N VAL A 96 -7.63 -17.32 5.34
CA VAL A 96 -7.34 -18.74 5.12
C VAL A 96 -6.18 -19.19 6.03
N PRO A 97 -6.46 -19.88 7.16
CA PRO A 97 -5.45 -20.24 8.16
C PRO A 97 -4.23 -20.97 7.56
N PRO A 98 -4.38 -22.02 6.73
CA PRO A 98 -3.22 -22.72 6.19
C PRO A 98 -2.32 -21.84 5.31
N VAL A 99 -2.88 -20.86 4.61
CA VAL A 99 -2.09 -19.92 3.80
C VAL A 99 -1.35 -18.94 4.70
N ARG A 100 -2.02 -18.42 5.72
CA ARG A 100 -1.42 -17.55 6.72
C ARG A 100 -0.25 -18.24 7.42
N ASP A 101 -0.45 -19.48 7.88
CA ASP A 101 0.58 -20.25 8.57
C ASP A 101 1.78 -20.53 7.66
N ALA A 102 1.53 -20.83 6.38
CA ALA A 102 2.60 -21.00 5.39
C ALA A 102 3.38 -19.70 5.14
N LEU A 103 2.71 -18.56 5.08
CA LEU A 103 3.35 -17.24 4.91
C LEU A 103 4.13 -16.80 6.16
N ASP A 104 3.73 -17.26 7.34
CA ASP A 104 4.34 -16.96 8.62
C ASP A 104 5.51 -17.89 8.98
N GLN A 105 5.83 -18.91 8.14
CA GLN A 105 6.95 -19.82 8.37
C GLN A 105 8.31 -19.15 8.35
N VAL A 106 8.49 -18.13 7.52
CA VAL A 106 9.77 -17.42 7.41
C VAL A 106 9.69 -16.08 8.11
N VAL A 107 10.25 -16.07 9.30
CA VAL A 107 10.27 -14.89 10.17
C VAL A 107 11.71 -14.46 10.40
N LEU A 108 12.01 -13.22 10.04
CA LEU A 108 13.28 -12.59 10.35
C LEU A 108 13.17 -11.91 11.71
N ARG A 109 13.95 -12.40 12.68
CA ARG A 109 14.07 -11.79 14.02
C ARG A 109 15.46 -11.18 14.14
N VAL A 110 15.52 -9.88 14.34
CA VAL A 110 16.77 -9.17 14.61
C VAL A 110 16.95 -9.12 16.12
N ARG A 111 18.01 -9.74 16.64
CA ARG A 111 18.36 -9.69 18.06
C ARG A 111 19.37 -8.58 18.27
N PHE A 112 19.13 -7.75 19.26
CA PHE A 112 20.05 -6.72 19.68
C PHE A 112 20.74 -7.17 20.96
N PRO A 113 22.08 -7.14 21.00
CA PRO A 113 22.83 -7.45 22.21
C PRO A 113 22.59 -6.39 23.29
N GLU A 114 22.87 -6.76 24.54
CA GLU A 114 22.92 -5.80 25.64
C GLU A 114 23.99 -4.74 25.36
N VAL A 115 23.64 -3.48 25.55
CA VAL A 115 24.54 -2.35 25.37
C VAL A 115 24.60 -1.57 26.68
N SER A 116 25.80 -1.50 27.28
CA SER A 116 26.06 -0.64 28.43
C SER A 116 26.81 0.61 28.00
N THR A 117 26.36 1.76 28.43
CA THR A 117 27.01 3.04 28.18
C THR A 117 27.98 3.37 29.35
N GLY A 118 29.07 4.07 29.04
CA GLY A 118 30.06 4.48 30.06
C GLY A 118 29.53 5.37 31.19
N ARG A 119 28.23 5.71 31.16
CA ARG A 119 27.50 6.47 32.20
C ARG A 119 26.60 5.59 33.08
N GLY A 120 26.77 4.27 33.04
CA GLY A 120 26.03 3.32 33.86
C GLY A 120 24.60 3.01 33.38
N TRP A 121 24.25 3.44 32.20
CA TRP A 121 22.95 3.07 31.61
C TRP A 121 23.09 1.78 30.82
N THR A 122 22.33 0.76 31.18
CA THR A 122 22.32 -0.53 30.51
C THR A 122 20.99 -0.73 29.80
N ILE A 123 21.04 -0.96 28.50
CA ILE A 123 19.88 -1.37 27.70
C ILE A 123 19.93 -2.89 27.63
N PRO A 124 18.94 -3.61 28.18
CA PRO A 124 18.93 -5.05 28.17
C PRO A 124 18.85 -5.59 26.74
N ALA A 125 19.41 -6.79 26.53
CA ALA A 125 19.26 -7.50 25.26
C ALA A 125 17.78 -7.63 24.92
N GLY A 126 17.41 -7.27 23.71
CA GLY A 126 16.02 -7.28 23.27
C GLY A 126 15.83 -7.91 21.90
N GLU A 127 14.65 -8.46 21.66
CA GLU A 127 14.26 -8.86 20.33
C GLU A 127 13.68 -7.63 19.59
N GLY A 128 14.29 -7.29 18.46
CA GLY A 128 13.77 -6.28 17.57
C GLY A 128 12.46 -6.71 16.92
N ARG A 129 11.94 -5.84 16.06
CA ARG A 129 10.67 -6.07 15.38
C ARG A 129 10.74 -7.34 14.53
N THR A 130 9.79 -8.23 14.76
CA THR A 130 9.63 -9.46 13.99
C THR A 130 9.12 -9.14 12.59
N ILE A 131 9.87 -9.48 11.55
CA ILE A 131 9.51 -9.23 10.15
C ILE A 131 9.07 -10.56 9.52
N ARG A 132 7.80 -10.68 9.16
CA ARG A 132 7.27 -11.82 8.42
C ARG A 132 7.56 -11.60 6.93
N VAL A 133 8.55 -12.29 6.39
CA VAL A 133 9.07 -11.99 5.04
C VAL A 133 7.99 -12.17 3.96
N PHE A 134 7.27 -13.28 3.98
CA PHE A 134 6.24 -13.60 2.98
C PHE A 134 4.85 -13.05 3.30
N GLY A 135 4.53 -12.82 4.57
CA GLY A 135 3.28 -12.20 5.03
C GLY A 135 3.32 -10.68 5.07
N HIS A 136 4.45 -10.05 4.75
CA HIS A 136 4.58 -8.59 4.74
C HIS A 136 3.73 -7.96 3.63
N PRO A 137 3.08 -6.80 3.86
CA PRO A 137 2.28 -6.11 2.83
C PRO A 137 3.00 -5.91 1.50
N GLY A 138 4.32 -5.66 1.53
CA GLY A 138 5.15 -5.56 0.33
C GLY A 138 5.23 -6.87 -0.47
N ALA A 139 5.28 -8.02 0.20
CA ALA A 139 5.26 -9.32 -0.46
C ALA A 139 3.90 -9.60 -1.13
N LEU A 140 2.79 -9.25 -0.45
CA LEU A 140 1.43 -9.37 -1.02
C LEU A 140 1.26 -8.50 -2.27
N LEU A 141 1.79 -7.27 -2.26
CA LEU A 141 1.82 -6.40 -3.44
C LEU A 141 2.66 -7.00 -4.57
N LEU A 142 3.79 -7.63 -4.24
CA LEU A 142 4.64 -8.31 -5.23
C LEU A 142 3.88 -9.48 -5.87
N TYR A 143 3.20 -10.32 -5.09
CA TYR A 143 2.39 -11.43 -5.60
C TYR A 143 1.27 -10.94 -6.50
N ALA A 144 0.55 -9.88 -6.10
CA ALA A 144 -0.49 -9.26 -6.92
C ALA A 144 0.06 -8.70 -8.23
N SER A 145 1.23 -8.06 -8.19
CA SER A 145 1.90 -7.52 -9.39
C SER A 145 2.33 -8.63 -10.35
N LEU A 146 2.93 -9.70 -9.82
CA LEU A 146 3.34 -10.87 -10.63
C LEU A 146 2.12 -11.58 -11.21
N GLY A 147 1.09 -11.82 -10.40
CA GLY A 147 -0.16 -12.42 -10.86
C GLY A 147 -0.84 -11.59 -11.96
N THR A 148 -0.88 -10.27 -11.80
CA THR A 148 -1.40 -9.35 -12.82
C THR A 148 -0.57 -9.39 -14.09
N TYR A 149 0.77 -9.42 -13.96
CA TYR A 149 1.66 -9.54 -15.10
C TYR A 149 1.39 -10.82 -15.89
N VAL A 150 1.28 -11.97 -15.21
CA VAL A 150 0.96 -13.25 -15.84
C VAL A 150 -0.40 -13.20 -16.52
N LEU A 151 -1.42 -12.68 -15.84
CA LEU A 151 -2.78 -12.55 -16.35
C LEU A 151 -2.82 -11.72 -17.64
N TYR A 152 -2.15 -10.59 -17.68
CA TYR A 152 -2.12 -9.71 -18.84
C TYR A 152 -1.26 -10.27 -19.98
N ARG A 153 -0.20 -11.02 -19.65
CA ARG A 153 0.61 -11.73 -20.64
C ARG A 153 -0.18 -12.83 -21.33
N LEU A 154 -0.94 -13.64 -20.58
CA LEU A 154 -1.81 -14.71 -21.12
C LEU A 154 -2.91 -14.15 -22.02
N ARG A 155 -3.34 -12.91 -21.78
CA ARG A 155 -4.35 -12.21 -22.59
C ARG A 155 -3.76 -11.41 -23.75
N GLY A 156 -2.45 -11.41 -23.93
CA GLY A 156 -1.79 -10.71 -25.04
C GLY A 156 -1.75 -9.18 -24.92
N TYR A 157 -2.03 -8.64 -23.74
CA TYR A 157 -1.99 -7.17 -23.52
C TYR A 157 -0.57 -6.60 -23.43
N TYR A 158 0.46 -7.43 -23.25
CA TYR A 158 1.83 -7.01 -23.17
C TYR A 158 2.60 -7.24 -24.47
N ALA A 159 3.27 -6.19 -24.96
CA ALA A 159 4.22 -6.29 -26.03
C ALA A 159 5.47 -7.08 -25.61
N PRO A 160 6.18 -7.75 -26.54
CA PRO A 160 7.44 -8.41 -26.26
C PRO A 160 8.44 -7.43 -25.60
N GLY A 161 9.18 -7.90 -24.58
CA GLY A 161 10.16 -7.08 -23.86
C GLY A 161 9.59 -6.13 -22.78
N SER A 162 8.29 -6.14 -22.52
CA SER A 162 7.67 -5.31 -21.47
C SER A 162 8.20 -5.65 -20.06
N ALA A 163 8.48 -6.92 -19.78
CA ALA A 163 9.00 -7.37 -18.48
C ALA A 163 10.34 -6.71 -18.11
N SER A 164 11.30 -6.73 -19.03
CA SER A 164 12.63 -6.15 -18.80
C SER A 164 12.55 -4.63 -18.60
N ARG A 165 11.68 -3.97 -19.37
CA ARG A 165 11.44 -2.53 -19.26
C ARG A 165 10.80 -2.15 -17.94
N ILE A 166 9.79 -2.91 -17.50
CA ILE A 166 9.12 -2.70 -16.22
C ILE A 166 10.10 -3.01 -15.07
N GLY A 167 10.76 -4.17 -15.10
CA GLY A 167 11.72 -4.58 -14.07
C GLY A 167 12.88 -3.60 -13.92
N GLY A 168 13.50 -3.20 -15.02
CA GLY A 168 14.57 -2.20 -15.00
C GLY A 168 14.10 -0.84 -14.47
N GLY A 169 12.88 -0.41 -14.84
CA GLY A 169 12.28 0.81 -14.33
C GLY A 169 11.99 0.76 -12.83
N VAL A 170 11.50 -0.37 -12.33
CA VAL A 170 11.24 -0.59 -10.90
C VAL A 170 12.53 -0.55 -10.10
N VAL A 171 13.53 -1.34 -10.48
CA VAL A 171 14.82 -1.40 -9.78
C VAL A 171 15.48 -0.02 -9.70
N ARG A 172 15.52 0.69 -10.82
CA ARG A 172 16.13 2.02 -10.89
C ARG A 172 15.44 3.06 -10.01
N ARG A 173 14.11 3.00 -9.91
CA ARG A 173 13.33 3.94 -9.06
C ARG A 173 13.30 3.53 -7.60
N ALA A 174 13.22 2.22 -7.33
CA ALA A 174 13.15 1.69 -5.98
C ALA A 174 14.49 1.83 -5.23
N ALA A 175 15.63 1.71 -5.91
CA ALA A 175 16.95 1.73 -5.28
C ALA A 175 17.18 3.00 -4.45
N GLY A 176 16.90 4.18 -5.01
CA GLY A 176 17.09 5.45 -4.29
C GLY A 176 16.13 5.62 -3.10
N SER A 177 14.86 5.28 -3.29
CA SER A 177 13.85 5.37 -2.22
C SER A 177 14.12 4.36 -1.10
N SER A 178 14.51 3.13 -1.46
CA SER A 178 14.83 2.08 -0.48
C SER A 178 16.05 2.42 0.36
N LEU A 179 17.09 2.99 -0.25
CA LEU A 179 18.28 3.42 0.45
C LEU A 179 17.97 4.53 1.46
N GLY A 180 17.18 5.53 1.07
CA GLY A 180 16.74 6.61 1.96
C GLY A 180 15.92 6.09 3.14
N THR A 181 14.96 5.19 2.88
CA THR A 181 14.15 4.58 3.94
C THR A 181 15.02 3.71 4.88
N ALA A 182 15.93 2.91 4.34
CA ALA A 182 16.83 2.09 5.14
C ALA A 182 17.75 2.94 6.03
N ALA A 183 18.26 4.06 5.50
CA ALA A 183 19.08 4.99 6.27
C ALA A 183 18.29 5.64 7.43
N MET A 184 17.05 6.08 7.17
CA MET A 184 16.17 6.65 8.20
C MET A 184 15.81 5.63 9.29
N VAL A 185 15.44 4.41 8.90
CA VAL A 185 15.15 3.33 9.86
C VAL A 185 16.39 2.94 10.65
N GLY A 186 17.55 2.82 9.99
CA GLY A 186 18.83 2.55 10.66
C GLY A 186 19.17 3.61 11.69
N MET A 187 19.01 4.88 11.35
CA MET A 187 19.22 6.00 12.28
C MET A 187 18.25 5.94 13.47
N ALA A 188 16.95 5.72 13.23
CA ALA A 188 15.95 5.62 14.28
C ALA A 188 16.26 4.46 15.26
N VAL A 189 16.59 3.29 14.73
CA VAL A 189 16.96 2.11 15.55
C VAL A 189 18.23 2.36 16.35
N THR A 190 19.22 3.02 15.76
CA THR A 190 20.46 3.38 16.46
C THR A 190 20.19 4.37 17.61
N MET A 191 19.36 5.38 17.38
CA MET A 191 18.98 6.35 18.42
C MET A 191 18.21 5.68 19.56
N GLU A 192 17.30 4.77 19.27
CA GLU A 192 16.54 4.00 20.24
C GLU A 192 17.48 3.14 21.11
N HIS A 193 18.38 2.39 20.48
CA HIS A 193 19.34 1.53 21.20
C HIS A 193 20.48 2.28 21.88
N ALA A 194 20.78 3.52 21.46
CA ALA A 194 21.72 4.38 22.15
C ALA A 194 21.12 5.08 23.40
N GLY A 195 19.85 4.82 23.72
CA GLY A 195 19.17 5.42 24.86
C GLY A 195 18.86 6.91 24.70
N MET A 196 18.99 7.46 23.48
CA MET A 196 18.75 8.89 23.22
C MET A 196 17.29 9.28 23.36
N THR A 197 16.38 8.34 23.08
CA THR A 197 14.93 8.55 23.16
C THR A 197 14.37 8.55 24.59
N HIS A 198 15.13 8.07 25.58
CA HIS A 198 14.69 8.07 26.99
C HIS A 198 14.96 9.40 27.73
N ARG A 199 15.55 10.37 27.06
CA ARG A 199 15.87 11.68 27.64
C ARG A 199 15.03 12.85 27.10
N LEU A 200 14.10 12.56 26.21
CA LEU A 200 13.09 13.52 25.73
C LEU A 200 11.75 13.26 26.39
#